data_0de2df80ecbe395bd79fd1d59b5335bc
#
_entry.id   0de2df80ecbe395bd79fd1d59b5335bc
#
_cell.length_a   1.000
_cell.length_b   1.000
_cell.length_c   1.000
_cell.angle_alpha   90.00
_cell.angle_beta   90.00
_cell.angle_gamma   90.00
#
_symmetry.space_group_name_H-M   'P 1'
#
loop_
_entity.id
_entity.type
_entity.pdbx_description
1 polymer ?
#
loop_
_entity_poly.entity_id
_entity_poly.type
_entity_poly.pdbx_seq_one_letter_code
_entity_poly.pdbx_strand_id
1 'polypeptide(L)'
;MNLILLGPPGAGKGTQAAKIVEKYNIPHISTGDIFRANIKEGTELGKKAQEYMNKGELVPDELVVEIATDRLKKDDCKDGFLLDGFPRTVFQAEKLDEFLTAQGKKVDHVLDIDVDKEELMVRLTGRRVCKTCGASFHVVNIPPKKEGICDACGAELVQLSLIHI
;
A
#
# COMPACT_ATOMS: atom_id res chain seq x y z
N MET A 1 -18.01 -5.14 -3.08
CA MET A 1 -17.56 -4.00 -3.94
C MET A 1 -16.05 -4.02 -4.03
N ASN A 2 -15.50 -4.05 -5.25
CA ASN A 2 -14.07 -4.22 -5.53
C ASN A 2 -13.51 -2.90 -6.05
N LEU A 3 -12.66 -2.27 -5.28
CA LEU A 3 -12.12 -0.94 -5.55
C LEU A 3 -10.60 -0.99 -5.75
N ILE A 4 -10.11 -0.11 -6.62
CA ILE A 4 -8.68 0.16 -6.78
C ILE A 4 -8.43 1.63 -6.46
N LEU A 5 -7.40 1.90 -5.67
CA LEU A 5 -6.96 3.23 -5.32
C LEU A 5 -5.55 3.46 -5.88
N LEU A 6 -5.46 4.38 -6.80
CA LEU A 6 -4.22 4.79 -7.46
C LEU A 6 -3.81 6.20 -7.03
N GLY A 7 -2.60 6.56 -7.34
CA GLY A 7 -2.03 7.88 -7.08
C GLY A 7 -0.59 7.79 -6.58
N PRO A 8 0.16 8.89 -6.68
CA PRO A 8 1.57 8.90 -6.29
C PRO A 8 1.77 8.74 -4.77
N PRO A 9 2.98 8.37 -4.33
CA PRO A 9 3.33 8.42 -2.92
C PRO A 9 3.08 9.83 -2.36
N GLY A 10 2.52 9.92 -1.16
CA GLY A 10 2.19 11.22 -0.55
C GLY A 10 0.85 11.84 -0.97
N ALA A 11 0.14 11.29 -1.97
CA ALA A 11 -1.16 11.79 -2.42
C ALA A 11 -2.28 11.68 -1.36
N GLY A 12 -2.08 10.90 -0.31
CA GLY A 12 -3.09 10.71 0.74
C GLY A 12 -3.91 9.44 0.59
N LYS A 13 -3.47 8.49 -0.26
CA LYS A 13 -4.16 7.20 -0.48
C LYS A 13 -4.56 6.51 0.82
N GLY A 14 -3.62 6.29 1.72
CA GLY A 14 -3.90 5.60 2.99
C GLY A 14 -4.95 6.29 3.86
N THR A 15 -4.99 7.63 3.84
CA THR A 15 -6.00 8.41 4.57
C THR A 15 -7.39 8.24 3.96
N GLN A 16 -7.49 8.22 2.64
CA GLN A 16 -8.76 7.99 1.96
C GLN A 16 -9.18 6.53 2.05
N ALA A 17 -8.23 5.60 1.92
CA ALA A 17 -8.45 4.18 2.08
C ALA A 17 -9.12 3.85 3.43
N ALA A 18 -8.64 4.42 4.53
CA ALA A 18 -9.22 4.19 5.86
C ALA A 18 -10.71 4.58 5.91
N LYS A 19 -11.08 5.73 5.33
CA LYS A 19 -12.48 6.20 5.27
C LYS A 19 -13.36 5.31 4.38
N ILE A 20 -12.82 4.84 3.25
CA ILE A 20 -13.53 3.97 2.31
C ILE A 20 -13.80 2.62 2.98
N VAL A 21 -12.79 2.04 3.60
CA VAL A 21 -12.87 0.76 4.31
C VAL A 21 -13.90 0.80 5.43
N GLU A 22 -13.88 1.85 6.24
CA GLU A 22 -14.87 2.06 7.31
C GLU A 22 -16.30 2.17 6.76
N LYS A 23 -16.47 2.96 5.68
CA LYS A 23 -17.79 3.21 5.09
C LYS A 23 -18.40 1.97 4.43
N TYR A 24 -17.59 1.18 3.73
CA TYR A 24 -18.07 0.06 2.92
C TYR A 24 -17.81 -1.31 3.54
N ASN A 25 -17.18 -1.36 4.70
CA ASN A 25 -16.83 -2.58 5.43
C ASN A 25 -16.11 -3.62 4.55
N ILE A 26 -15.10 -3.17 3.82
CA ILE A 26 -14.25 -4.00 2.95
C ILE A 26 -12.78 -3.96 3.42
N PRO A 27 -12.00 -5.02 3.24
CA PRO A 27 -10.59 -5.01 3.66
C PRO A 27 -9.74 -4.05 2.80
N HIS A 28 -8.81 -3.36 3.45
CA HIS A 28 -7.74 -2.60 2.80
C HIS A 28 -6.57 -3.51 2.48
N ILE A 29 -6.18 -3.54 1.23
CA ILE A 29 -5.12 -4.40 0.72
C ILE A 29 -4.05 -3.51 0.06
N SER A 30 -3.05 -3.14 0.83
CA SER A 30 -1.87 -2.44 0.34
C SER A 30 -0.80 -3.45 -0.05
N THR A 31 -0.29 -3.38 -1.29
CA THR A 31 0.79 -4.26 -1.74
C THR A 31 2.03 -4.13 -0.85
N GLY A 32 2.37 -2.93 -0.42
CA GLY A 32 3.49 -2.72 0.50
C GLY A 32 3.32 -3.44 1.84
N ASP A 33 2.08 -3.49 2.38
CA ASP A 33 1.79 -4.20 3.63
C ASP A 33 1.82 -5.71 3.44
N ILE A 34 1.30 -6.20 2.30
CA ILE A 34 1.37 -7.63 1.97
C ILE A 34 2.83 -8.09 1.87
N PHE A 35 3.68 -7.34 1.18
CA PHE A 35 5.10 -7.66 1.08
C PHE A 35 5.76 -7.70 2.47
N ARG A 36 5.53 -6.69 3.29
CA ARG A 36 6.07 -6.63 4.65
C ARG A 36 5.59 -7.81 5.52
N ALA A 37 4.32 -8.17 5.41
CA ALA A 37 3.76 -9.32 6.14
C ALA A 37 4.39 -10.64 5.68
N ASN A 38 4.46 -10.89 4.37
CA ASN A 38 5.06 -12.10 3.81
C ASN A 38 6.54 -12.25 4.18
N ILE A 39 7.31 -11.15 4.15
CA ILE A 39 8.71 -11.15 4.57
C ILE A 39 8.82 -11.46 6.07
N LYS A 40 8.00 -10.83 6.89
CA LYS A 40 7.99 -11.03 8.35
C LYS A 40 7.60 -12.46 8.75
N GLU A 41 6.64 -13.03 8.05
CA GLU A 41 6.16 -14.41 8.25
C GLU A 41 7.10 -15.45 7.63
N GLY A 42 8.06 -15.03 6.81
CA GLY A 42 9.05 -15.90 6.17
C GLY A 42 8.44 -16.85 5.13
N THR A 43 7.33 -16.43 4.48
CA THR A 43 6.71 -17.24 3.42
C THR A 43 7.68 -17.40 2.24
N GLU A 44 7.48 -18.43 1.41
CA GLU A 44 8.31 -18.65 0.22
C GLU A 44 8.25 -17.45 -0.75
N LEU A 45 7.07 -16.85 -0.92
CA LEU A 45 6.90 -15.65 -1.72
C LEU A 45 7.61 -14.43 -1.09
N GLY A 46 7.54 -14.31 0.23
CA GLY A 46 8.22 -13.24 0.98
C GLY A 46 9.74 -13.35 0.89
N LYS A 47 10.30 -14.57 0.98
CA LYS A 47 11.75 -14.81 0.81
C LYS A 47 12.22 -14.43 -0.58
N LYS A 48 11.50 -14.85 -1.63
CA LYS A 48 11.81 -14.47 -3.02
C LYS A 48 11.77 -12.96 -3.21
N ALA A 49 10.72 -12.29 -2.72
CA ALA A 49 10.61 -10.84 -2.81
C ALA A 49 11.77 -10.13 -2.08
N GLN A 50 12.16 -10.63 -0.91
CA GLN A 50 13.27 -10.09 -0.13
C GLN A 50 14.62 -10.20 -0.85
N GLU A 51 14.85 -11.27 -1.61
CA GLU A 51 16.07 -11.43 -2.40
C GLU A 51 16.24 -10.31 -3.44
N TYR A 52 15.16 -9.95 -4.18
CA TYR A 52 15.17 -8.83 -5.11
C TYR A 52 15.40 -7.50 -4.41
N MET A 53 14.67 -7.27 -3.30
CA MET A 53 14.80 -6.04 -2.52
C MET A 53 16.22 -5.86 -1.92
N ASN A 54 16.86 -6.94 -1.46
CA ASN A 54 18.22 -6.89 -0.91
C ASN A 54 19.27 -6.58 -1.99
N LYS A 55 19.00 -6.94 -3.25
CA LYS A 55 19.84 -6.59 -4.40
C LYS A 55 19.57 -5.18 -4.92
N GLY A 56 18.54 -4.49 -4.40
CA GLY A 56 18.07 -3.20 -4.93
C GLY A 56 17.34 -3.33 -6.27
N GLU A 57 16.89 -4.52 -6.62
CA GLU A 57 16.15 -4.81 -7.84
C GLU A 57 14.64 -4.66 -7.61
N LEU A 58 13.90 -4.38 -8.69
CA LEU A 58 12.45 -4.40 -8.64
C LEU A 58 11.95 -5.85 -8.55
N VAL A 59 10.95 -6.06 -7.72
CA VAL A 59 10.27 -7.36 -7.64
C VAL A 59 9.55 -7.60 -8.97
N PRO A 60 9.74 -8.76 -9.63
CA PRO A 60 9.09 -9.09 -10.90
C PRO A 60 7.56 -9.01 -10.81
N ASP A 61 6.92 -8.56 -11.90
CA ASP A 61 5.47 -8.40 -11.96
C ASP A 61 4.70 -9.68 -11.65
N GLU A 62 5.21 -10.81 -12.09
CA GLU A 62 4.62 -12.13 -11.83
C GLU A 62 4.54 -12.41 -10.33
N LEU A 63 5.63 -12.12 -9.60
CA LEU A 63 5.68 -12.33 -8.15
C LEU A 63 4.76 -11.35 -7.40
N VAL A 64 4.66 -10.12 -7.88
CA VAL A 64 3.72 -9.13 -7.33
C VAL A 64 2.28 -9.59 -7.51
N VAL A 65 1.93 -10.08 -8.70
CA VAL A 65 0.61 -10.62 -9.01
C VAL A 65 0.30 -11.83 -8.15
N GLU A 66 1.23 -12.77 -8.01
CA GLU A 66 1.05 -13.98 -7.21
C GLU A 66 0.75 -13.63 -5.74
N ILE A 67 1.53 -12.75 -5.16
CA ILE A 67 1.34 -12.27 -3.78
C ILE A 67 -0.02 -11.55 -3.61
N ALA A 68 -0.38 -10.70 -4.55
CA ALA A 68 -1.64 -9.95 -4.49
C ALA A 68 -2.86 -10.89 -4.64
N THR A 69 -2.83 -11.81 -5.61
CA THR A 69 -3.92 -12.74 -5.85
C THR A 69 -4.07 -13.76 -4.71
N ASP A 70 -2.97 -14.19 -4.10
CA ASP A 70 -3.02 -15.06 -2.92
C ASP A 70 -3.71 -14.36 -1.73
N ARG A 71 -3.44 -13.07 -1.52
CA ARG A 71 -4.15 -12.26 -0.51
C ARG A 71 -5.65 -12.13 -0.82
N LEU A 72 -6.02 -11.96 -2.11
CA LEU A 72 -7.41 -11.83 -2.55
C LEU A 72 -8.23 -13.12 -2.43
N LYS A 73 -7.60 -14.28 -2.29
CA LYS A 73 -8.28 -15.57 -2.04
C LYS A 73 -8.79 -15.72 -0.62
N LYS A 74 -8.32 -14.89 0.32
CA LYS A 74 -8.76 -14.98 1.73
C LYS A 74 -10.24 -14.66 1.89
N ASP A 75 -10.86 -15.25 2.88
CA ASP A 75 -12.31 -15.17 3.12
C ASP A 75 -12.84 -13.75 3.33
N ASP A 76 -12.02 -12.88 3.91
CA ASP A 76 -12.36 -11.47 4.14
C ASP A 76 -12.52 -10.65 2.85
N CYS A 77 -12.01 -11.16 1.71
CA CYS A 77 -12.13 -10.52 0.39
C CYS A 77 -13.32 -11.01 -0.45
N LYS A 78 -14.17 -11.89 0.11
CA LYS A 78 -15.30 -12.45 -0.64
C LYS A 78 -16.34 -11.41 -1.04
N ASP A 79 -16.64 -10.49 -0.13
CA ASP A 79 -17.68 -9.47 -0.30
C ASP A 79 -17.18 -8.17 -0.91
N GLY A 80 -15.86 -8.06 -1.13
CA GLY A 80 -15.21 -6.93 -1.73
C GLY A 80 -13.85 -6.63 -1.12
N PHE A 81 -13.18 -5.65 -1.68
CA PHE A 81 -11.85 -5.21 -1.24
C PHE A 81 -11.50 -3.80 -1.77
N LEU A 82 -10.52 -3.18 -1.15
CA LEU A 82 -9.85 -1.98 -1.64
C LEU A 82 -8.37 -2.30 -1.86
N LEU A 83 -7.93 -2.36 -3.13
CA LEU A 83 -6.53 -2.47 -3.50
C LEU A 83 -5.87 -1.08 -3.48
N ASP A 84 -4.75 -0.93 -2.78
CA ASP A 84 -3.96 0.30 -2.71
C ASP A 84 -2.56 0.07 -3.30
N GLY A 85 -2.27 0.81 -4.38
CA GLY A 85 -0.98 0.75 -5.05
C GLY A 85 -0.74 -0.50 -5.90
N PHE A 86 -1.79 -1.16 -6.35
CA PHE A 86 -1.80 -2.26 -7.30
C PHE A 86 -3.09 -2.22 -8.12
N PRO A 87 -3.05 -2.47 -9.44
CA PRO A 87 -1.86 -2.75 -10.28
C PRO A 87 -1.02 -1.48 -10.56
N ARG A 88 0.25 -1.67 -10.95
CA ARG A 88 1.17 -0.59 -11.35
C ARG A 88 1.66 -0.71 -12.79
N THR A 89 1.42 -1.84 -13.43
CA THR A 89 1.75 -2.11 -14.83
C THR A 89 0.55 -2.69 -15.56
N VAL A 90 0.56 -2.62 -16.88
CA VAL A 90 -0.49 -3.21 -17.72
C VAL A 90 -0.57 -4.72 -17.49
N PHE A 91 0.58 -5.38 -17.43
CA PHE A 91 0.64 -6.82 -17.15
C PHE A 91 -0.05 -7.19 -15.82
N GLN A 92 0.23 -6.43 -14.74
CA GLN A 92 -0.43 -6.66 -13.46
C GLN A 92 -1.95 -6.45 -13.54
N ALA A 93 -2.40 -5.44 -14.32
CA ALA A 93 -3.82 -5.16 -14.51
C ALA A 93 -4.53 -6.29 -15.26
N GLU A 94 -3.94 -6.77 -16.34
CA GLU A 94 -4.47 -7.90 -17.12
C GLU A 94 -4.57 -9.16 -16.26
N LYS A 95 -3.53 -9.49 -15.49
CA LYS A 95 -3.54 -10.65 -14.60
C LYS A 95 -4.54 -10.54 -13.44
N LEU A 96 -4.76 -9.34 -12.92
CA LEU A 96 -5.81 -9.10 -11.94
C LEU A 96 -7.20 -9.33 -12.54
N ASP A 97 -7.44 -8.82 -13.76
CA ASP A 97 -8.72 -8.96 -14.45
C ASP A 97 -9.03 -10.43 -14.78
N GLU A 98 -8.04 -11.17 -15.31
CA GLU A 98 -8.14 -12.62 -15.51
C GLU A 98 -8.51 -13.36 -14.21
N PHE A 99 -7.84 -13.02 -13.10
CA PHE A 99 -8.08 -13.64 -11.80
C PHE A 99 -9.50 -13.36 -11.28
N LEU A 100 -9.95 -12.12 -11.37
CA LEU A 100 -11.29 -11.72 -10.90
C LEU A 100 -12.38 -12.32 -11.78
N THR A 101 -12.21 -12.31 -13.09
CA THR A 101 -13.14 -12.91 -14.06
C THR A 101 -13.32 -14.40 -13.81
N ALA A 102 -12.25 -15.13 -13.52
CA ALA A 102 -12.30 -16.54 -13.16
C ALA A 102 -13.12 -16.82 -11.89
N GLN A 103 -13.29 -15.82 -11.03
CA GLN A 103 -14.13 -15.89 -9.82
C GLN A 103 -15.54 -15.28 -10.01
N GLY A 104 -15.90 -14.89 -11.23
CA GLY A 104 -17.17 -14.19 -11.51
C GLY A 104 -17.24 -12.78 -10.91
N LYS A 105 -16.08 -12.17 -10.63
CA LYS A 105 -15.94 -10.83 -10.06
C LYS A 105 -15.38 -9.86 -11.11
N LYS A 106 -15.49 -8.57 -10.83
CA LYS A 106 -14.89 -7.51 -11.63
C LYS A 106 -14.45 -6.37 -10.71
N VAL A 107 -13.63 -5.47 -11.22
CA VAL A 107 -13.37 -4.18 -10.59
C VAL A 107 -14.59 -3.29 -10.79
N ASP A 108 -15.15 -2.75 -9.71
CA ASP A 108 -16.31 -1.86 -9.79
C ASP A 108 -15.90 -0.42 -10.08
N HIS A 109 -14.87 0.07 -9.38
CA HIS A 109 -14.36 1.44 -9.58
C HIS A 109 -12.85 1.51 -9.39
N VAL A 110 -12.21 2.37 -10.18
CA VAL A 110 -10.82 2.79 -9.99
C VAL A 110 -10.83 4.26 -9.59
N LEU A 111 -10.22 4.57 -8.45
CA LEU A 111 -10.09 5.91 -7.91
C LEU A 111 -8.64 6.34 -8.07
N ASP A 112 -8.39 7.35 -8.87
CA ASP A 112 -7.06 7.95 -9.01
C ASP A 112 -7.00 9.27 -8.24
N ILE A 113 -6.04 9.36 -7.31
CA ILE A 113 -5.82 10.60 -6.54
C ILE A 113 -4.69 11.37 -7.21
N ASP A 114 -5.06 12.35 -7.98
CA ASP A 114 -4.13 13.27 -8.60
C ASP A 114 -3.80 14.44 -7.66
N VAL A 115 -2.53 14.81 -7.58
CA VAL A 115 -2.02 15.88 -6.72
C VAL A 115 -0.91 16.62 -7.44
N ASP A 116 -0.95 17.92 -7.41
CA ASP A 116 0.09 18.78 -8.00
C ASP A 116 1.48 18.42 -7.47
N LYS A 117 2.46 18.40 -8.37
CA LYS A 117 3.84 17.98 -8.07
C LYS A 117 4.47 18.80 -6.94
N GLU A 118 4.21 20.09 -6.89
CA GLU A 118 4.74 21.00 -5.87
C GLU A 118 4.19 20.64 -4.49
N GLU A 119 2.88 20.43 -4.40
CA GLU A 119 2.24 20.02 -3.15
C GLU A 119 2.69 18.62 -2.72
N LEU A 120 2.88 17.73 -3.70
CA LEU A 120 3.39 16.39 -3.45
C LEU A 120 4.80 16.43 -2.83
N MET A 121 5.68 17.28 -3.33
CA MET A 121 7.04 17.46 -2.78
C MET A 121 7.00 17.95 -1.34
N VAL A 122 6.14 18.91 -1.01
CA VAL A 122 5.96 19.38 0.39
C VAL A 122 5.49 18.24 1.29
N ARG A 123 4.51 17.47 0.84
CA ARG A 123 3.98 16.32 1.59
C ARG A 123 5.03 15.23 1.82
N LEU A 124 5.82 14.91 0.81
CA LEU A 124 6.83 13.85 0.89
C LEU A 124 8.02 14.26 1.78
N THR A 125 8.52 15.48 1.65
CA THR A 125 9.64 15.96 2.45
C THR A 125 9.28 16.15 3.92
N GLY A 126 8.03 16.53 4.20
CA GLY A 126 7.49 16.72 5.55
C GLY A 126 7.04 15.42 6.23
N ARG A 127 6.91 14.31 5.50
CA ARG A 127 6.41 13.06 6.05
C ARG A 127 7.38 12.42 7.02
N ARG A 128 6.83 11.93 8.14
CA ARG A 128 7.53 11.14 9.17
C ARG A 128 6.74 9.86 9.42
N VAL A 129 7.45 8.76 9.59
CA VAL A 129 6.83 7.44 9.81
C VAL A 129 7.47 6.76 11.01
N CYS A 130 6.64 6.13 11.82
CA CYS A 130 7.10 5.27 12.88
C CYS A 130 7.39 3.86 12.35
N LYS A 131 8.64 3.41 12.43
CA LYS A 131 9.03 2.05 11.98
C LYS A 131 8.41 0.95 12.84
N THR A 132 8.04 1.27 14.09
CA THR A 132 7.53 0.30 15.04
C THR A 132 6.04 0.00 14.84
N CYS A 133 5.21 1.04 14.73
CA CYS A 133 3.74 0.87 14.64
C CYS A 133 3.13 1.32 13.30
N GLY A 134 3.94 1.85 12.37
CA GLY A 134 3.47 2.30 11.06
C GLY A 134 2.75 3.67 11.06
N ALA A 135 2.56 4.30 12.23
CA ALA A 135 1.89 5.59 12.31
C ALA A 135 2.60 6.65 11.45
N SER A 136 1.83 7.47 10.74
CA SER A 136 2.33 8.48 9.82
C SER A 136 2.02 9.88 10.35
N PHE A 137 3.01 10.75 10.32
CA PHE A 137 2.94 12.14 10.75
C PHE A 137 3.46 13.05 9.64
N HIS A 138 3.24 14.34 9.80
CA HIS A 138 3.78 15.37 8.92
C HIS A 138 4.23 16.57 9.75
N VAL A 139 5.42 17.07 9.48
CA VAL A 139 6.04 18.15 10.29
C VAL A 139 5.18 19.41 10.41
N VAL A 140 4.31 19.68 9.43
CA VAL A 140 3.41 20.84 9.40
C VAL A 140 1.96 20.43 9.59
N ASN A 141 1.46 19.49 8.78
CA ASN A 141 0.02 19.21 8.70
C ASN A 141 -0.50 18.34 9.83
N ILE A 142 0.30 17.40 10.31
CA ILE A 142 -0.03 16.47 11.41
C ILE A 142 1.23 16.28 12.26
N PRO A 143 1.67 17.34 12.97
CA PRO A 143 2.88 17.23 13.78
C PRO A 143 2.67 16.29 14.98
N PRO A 144 3.68 15.52 15.36
CA PRO A 144 3.63 14.75 16.60
C PRO A 144 3.63 15.72 17.80
N LYS A 145 3.05 15.31 18.92
CA LYS A 145 3.02 16.10 20.17
C LYS A 145 4.42 16.44 20.67
N LYS A 146 5.36 15.53 20.47
CA LYS A 146 6.79 15.72 20.74
C LYS A 146 7.56 15.48 19.46
N GLU A 147 8.36 16.45 19.05
CA GLU A 147 9.15 16.36 17.82
C GLU A 147 9.99 15.08 17.79
N GLY A 148 9.93 14.38 16.66
CA GLY A 148 10.67 13.13 16.43
C GLY A 148 10.15 11.90 17.15
N ILE A 149 9.06 12.00 17.94
CA ILE A 149 8.52 10.88 18.72
C ILE A 149 7.11 10.53 18.25
N CYS A 150 6.83 9.24 18.13
CA CYS A 150 5.52 8.73 17.77
C CYS A 150 4.54 8.84 18.92
N ASP A 151 3.41 9.51 18.70
CA ASP A 151 2.36 9.67 19.72
C ASP A 151 1.66 8.37 20.11
N ALA A 152 1.69 7.36 19.20
CA ALA A 152 0.99 6.10 19.40
C ALA A 152 1.81 5.09 20.22
N CYS A 153 3.15 5.04 20.05
CA CYS A 153 3.99 4.01 20.68
C CYS A 153 5.27 4.54 21.34
N GLY A 154 5.54 5.84 21.28
CA GLY A 154 6.72 6.45 21.88
C GLY A 154 8.05 6.19 21.15
N ALA A 155 8.04 5.47 20.03
CA ALA A 155 9.24 5.20 19.26
C ALA A 155 9.66 6.41 18.40
N GLU A 156 10.91 6.44 17.96
CA GLU A 156 11.44 7.48 17.10
C GLU A 156 10.78 7.48 15.72
N LEU A 157 10.50 8.68 15.20
CA LEU A 157 9.98 8.91 13.87
C LEU A 157 11.13 9.10 12.88
N VAL A 158 11.01 8.49 11.72
CA VAL A 158 12.00 8.61 10.65
C VAL A 158 11.40 9.25 9.41
N GLN A 159 12.22 10.00 8.67
CA GLN A 159 11.89 10.43 7.33
C GLN A 159 12.18 9.30 6.36
N LEU A 160 11.22 8.96 5.48
CA LEU A 160 11.47 8.02 4.41
C LEU A 160 12.36 8.68 3.36
N SER A 161 13.36 7.95 2.90
CA SER A 161 14.20 8.40 1.78
C SER A 161 13.34 8.51 0.51
N LEU A 162 13.50 9.60 -0.23
CA LEU A 162 12.83 9.79 -1.53
C LEU A 162 13.28 8.77 -2.58
N ILE A 163 14.42 8.11 -2.37
CA ILE A 163 14.94 7.07 -3.26
C ILE A 163 14.13 5.77 -3.14
N HIS A 164 13.41 5.57 -2.03
CA HIS A 164 12.62 4.36 -1.78
C HIS A 164 11.11 4.56 -2.05
N ILE A 165 10.77 5.65 -2.69
CA ILE A 165 9.44 6.02 -3.15
C ILE A 165 9.37 5.88 -4.66
#